data_d8dff36fd61544efe33ed5cdae14ca92
#
_entry.id   d8dff36fd61544efe33ed5cdae14ca92
#
_cell.length_a   1.000
_cell.length_b   1.000
_cell.length_c   1.000
_cell.angle_alpha   90.00
_cell.angle_beta   90.00
_cell.angle_gamma   90.00
#
_symmetry.space_group_name_H-M   'P 1'
#
loop_
_entity.id
_entity.type
_entity.pdbx_description
1 polymer ?
#
loop_
_entity_poly.entity_id
_entity_poly.type
_entity_poly.pdbx_seq_one_letter_code
_entity_poly.pdbx_strand_id
1 'polypeptide(L)'
;MLDILKEQVVAVAKEAERLGMCRHKSGNFSIYDPETGYVVITPSGVARDVLGPEHVCVMDLSGKVIERVAEVKPSSEAMMHLYIYKERKDIRAIVHTHARYSTAFSIMNKPIMPIVYECAYLARRNSSRGALWTGRNRGPG
;
A
#
# COMPACT_ATOMS: atom_id res chain seq x y z
N MET A 1 -3.58 2.02 -20.64
CA MET A 1 -2.60 2.42 -19.62
C MET A 1 -3.01 1.92 -18.23
N LEU A 2 -4.23 2.17 -17.77
CA LEU A 2 -4.69 1.66 -16.47
C LEU A 2 -4.66 0.14 -16.35
N ASP A 3 -4.87 -0.62 -17.43
CA ASP A 3 -4.80 -2.08 -17.43
C ASP A 3 -3.42 -2.61 -17.04
N ILE A 4 -2.36 -1.97 -17.55
CA ILE A 4 -0.98 -2.30 -17.17
C ILE A 4 -0.77 -2.05 -15.66
N LEU A 5 -1.30 -0.96 -15.13
CA LEU A 5 -1.20 -0.65 -13.70
C LEU A 5 -2.00 -1.64 -12.85
N LYS A 6 -3.16 -2.11 -13.33
CA LYS A 6 -3.93 -3.17 -12.67
C LYS A 6 -3.15 -4.48 -12.61
N GLU A 7 -2.51 -4.88 -13.71
CA GLU A 7 -1.63 -6.06 -13.74
C GLU A 7 -0.48 -5.95 -12.76
N GLN A 8 0.17 -4.78 -12.69
CA GLN A 8 1.26 -4.52 -11.73
C GLN A 8 0.78 -4.62 -10.28
N VAL A 9 -0.38 -4.05 -9.95
CA VAL A 9 -0.97 -4.14 -8.61
C VAL A 9 -1.26 -5.59 -8.24
N VAL A 10 -1.82 -6.39 -9.17
CA VAL A 10 -2.08 -7.83 -8.97
C VAL A 10 -0.78 -8.58 -8.73
N ALA A 11 0.23 -8.35 -9.57
CA ALA A 11 1.52 -9.03 -9.47
C ALA A 11 2.19 -8.78 -8.11
N VAL A 12 2.25 -7.52 -7.67
CA VAL A 12 2.83 -7.15 -6.36
C VAL A 12 2.03 -7.74 -5.21
N ALA A 13 0.70 -7.75 -5.30
CA ALA A 13 -0.16 -8.31 -4.26
C ALA A 13 0.04 -9.83 -4.08
N LYS A 14 0.14 -10.58 -5.19
CA LYS A 14 0.44 -12.02 -5.18
C LYS A 14 1.84 -12.31 -4.66
N GLU A 15 2.82 -11.53 -5.06
CA GLU A 15 4.20 -11.68 -4.62
C GLU A 15 4.35 -11.40 -3.12
N ALA A 16 3.69 -10.37 -2.59
CA ALA A 16 3.69 -10.08 -1.16
C ALA A 16 3.09 -11.22 -0.32
N GLU A 17 2.05 -11.89 -0.81
CA GLU A 17 1.50 -13.08 -0.15
C GLU A 17 2.47 -14.26 -0.25
N ARG A 18 3.05 -14.53 -1.43
CA ARG A 18 4.05 -15.57 -1.63
C ARG A 18 5.26 -15.43 -0.71
N LEU A 19 5.70 -14.20 -0.46
CA LEU A 19 6.78 -13.87 0.48
C LEU A 19 6.35 -13.89 1.95
N GLY A 20 5.09 -14.18 2.26
CA GLY A 20 4.57 -14.22 3.62
C GLY A 20 4.42 -12.85 4.29
N MET A 21 4.46 -11.76 3.52
CA MET A 21 4.26 -10.39 4.01
C MET A 21 2.80 -10.07 4.28
N CYS A 22 1.88 -10.80 3.63
CA CYS A 22 0.44 -10.67 3.80
C CYS A 22 -0.17 -12.06 3.95
N ARG A 23 -1.14 -12.18 4.86
CA ARG A 23 -1.88 -13.44 5.09
C ARG A 23 -3.38 -13.15 5.12
N HIS A 24 -4.18 -14.14 4.75
CA HIS A 24 -5.65 -14.07 4.90
C HIS A 24 -6.27 -12.81 4.30
N LYS A 25 -5.89 -12.46 3.09
CA LYS A 25 -6.37 -11.29 2.34
C LYS A 25 -5.95 -9.93 2.96
N SER A 26 -5.03 -9.94 3.94
CA SER A 26 -4.50 -8.72 4.54
C SER A 26 -3.57 -7.97 3.58
N GLY A 27 -3.30 -6.70 3.91
CA GLY A 27 -2.49 -5.82 3.08
C GLY A 27 -3.23 -5.31 1.84
N ASN A 28 -2.79 -4.19 1.34
CA ASN A 28 -3.37 -3.55 0.16
C ASN A 28 -2.29 -2.78 -0.60
N PHE A 29 -2.51 -2.67 -1.91
CA PHE A 29 -1.51 -2.20 -2.84
C PHE A 29 -2.17 -1.24 -3.81
N SER A 30 -1.51 -0.14 -4.13
CA SER A 30 -2.03 0.82 -5.08
C SER A 30 -0.95 1.51 -5.87
N ILE A 31 -1.34 2.02 -7.04
CA ILE A 31 -0.52 2.88 -7.89
C ILE A 31 -1.35 4.11 -8.23
N TYR A 32 -0.74 5.29 -8.08
CA TYR A 32 -1.29 6.54 -8.54
C TYR A 32 -0.71 6.91 -9.91
N ASP A 33 -1.59 7.14 -10.86
CA ASP A 33 -1.25 7.62 -12.18
C ASP A 33 -1.46 9.14 -12.27
N PRO A 34 -0.38 9.93 -12.40
CA PRO A 34 -0.51 11.38 -12.49
C PRO A 34 -1.08 11.88 -13.83
N GLU A 35 -1.03 11.07 -14.89
CA GLU A 35 -1.54 11.46 -16.20
C GLU A 35 -3.07 11.45 -16.21
N THR A 36 -3.69 10.43 -15.61
CA THR A 36 -5.15 10.34 -15.50
C THR A 36 -5.69 10.95 -14.22
N GLY A 37 -4.85 11.13 -13.19
CA GLY A 37 -5.26 11.54 -11.84
C GLY A 37 -5.94 10.41 -11.05
N TYR A 38 -5.87 9.17 -11.50
CA TYR A 38 -6.54 8.04 -10.87
C TYR A 38 -5.60 7.17 -10.04
N VAL A 39 -6.19 6.48 -9.08
CA VAL A 39 -5.54 5.48 -8.23
C VAL A 39 -6.11 4.11 -8.55
N VAL A 40 -5.23 3.20 -8.92
CA VAL A 40 -5.52 1.78 -9.12
C VAL A 40 -5.22 1.07 -7.81
N ILE A 41 -6.19 0.37 -7.20
CA ILE A 41 -6.07 -0.21 -5.86
C ILE A 41 -6.66 -1.61 -5.77
N THR A 42 -6.02 -2.46 -4.97
CA THR A 42 -6.53 -3.81 -4.67
C THR A 42 -7.94 -3.75 -4.07
N PRO A 43 -8.78 -4.75 -4.39
CA PRO A 43 -10.12 -4.87 -3.83
C PRO A 43 -10.09 -5.33 -2.37
N SER A 44 -11.21 -5.13 -1.68
CA SER A 44 -11.49 -5.71 -0.37
C SER A 44 -11.99 -7.16 -0.53
N GLY A 45 -11.47 -8.05 0.30
CA GLY A 45 -12.02 -9.40 0.49
C GLY A 45 -11.77 -10.42 -0.62
N VAL A 46 -11.12 -10.06 -1.73
CA VAL A 46 -10.74 -10.99 -2.80
C VAL A 46 -9.46 -11.72 -2.41
N ALA A 47 -9.48 -13.05 -2.50
CA ALA A 47 -8.31 -13.88 -2.22
C ALA A 47 -7.25 -13.73 -3.31
N ARG A 48 -5.97 -13.85 -2.95
CA ARG A 48 -4.86 -13.56 -3.87
C ARG A 48 -4.72 -14.59 -5.01
N ASP A 49 -5.13 -15.82 -4.78
CA ASP A 49 -5.14 -16.90 -5.77
C ASP A 49 -6.08 -16.59 -6.94
N VAL A 50 -7.26 -16.02 -6.65
CA VAL A 50 -8.27 -15.65 -7.67
C VAL A 50 -8.19 -14.18 -8.09
N LEU A 51 -7.32 -13.39 -7.47
CA LEU A 51 -7.17 -11.97 -7.80
C LEU A 51 -6.67 -11.80 -9.25
N GLY A 52 -7.45 -11.11 -10.07
CA GLY A 52 -7.08 -10.71 -11.44
C GLY A 52 -7.22 -9.20 -11.63
N PRO A 53 -6.72 -8.66 -12.76
CA PRO A 53 -6.82 -7.23 -13.09
C PRO A 53 -8.26 -6.71 -13.07
N GLU A 54 -9.22 -7.55 -13.46
CA GLU A 54 -10.66 -7.25 -13.47
C GLU A 54 -11.22 -6.94 -12.08
N HIS A 55 -10.61 -7.47 -11.01
CA HIS A 55 -11.03 -7.22 -9.64
C HIS A 55 -10.47 -5.90 -9.07
N VAL A 56 -9.45 -5.33 -9.71
CA VAL A 56 -8.78 -4.12 -9.22
C VAL A 56 -9.69 -2.90 -9.45
N CYS A 57 -9.84 -2.08 -8.42
CA CYS A 57 -10.67 -0.90 -8.47
C CYS A 57 -9.89 0.34 -8.92
N VAL A 58 -10.56 1.25 -9.59
CA VAL A 58 -10.03 2.57 -9.96
C VAL A 58 -10.81 3.64 -9.21
N MET A 59 -10.09 4.56 -8.58
CA MET A 59 -10.65 5.67 -7.81
C MET A 59 -9.99 6.98 -8.21
N ASP A 60 -10.70 8.08 -8.06
CA ASP A 60 -10.06 9.40 -8.06
C ASP A 60 -9.54 9.76 -6.65
N LEU A 61 -8.77 10.84 -6.56
CA LEU A 61 -8.23 11.30 -5.27
C LEU A 61 -9.32 11.81 -4.31
N SER A 62 -10.54 12.08 -4.76
CA SER A 62 -11.65 12.46 -3.86
C SER A 62 -12.27 11.27 -3.13
N GLY A 63 -11.98 10.05 -3.60
CA GLY A 63 -12.56 8.82 -3.08
C GLY A 63 -13.73 8.27 -3.90
N LYS A 64 -14.05 8.93 -5.03
CA LYS A 64 -15.06 8.42 -5.95
C LYS A 64 -14.54 7.22 -6.71
N VAL A 65 -15.29 6.14 -6.72
CA VAL A 65 -15.00 4.95 -7.52
C VAL A 65 -15.34 5.24 -8.98
N ILE A 66 -14.35 5.12 -9.85
CA ILE A 66 -14.47 5.35 -11.29
C ILE A 66 -14.77 4.04 -12.01
N GLU A 67 -14.07 2.96 -11.61
CA GLU A 67 -14.22 1.64 -12.21
C GLU A 67 -14.12 0.54 -11.17
N ARG A 68 -15.03 -0.42 -11.22
CA ARG A 68 -15.00 -1.68 -10.45
C ARG A 68 -15.96 -2.70 -11.04
N VAL A 69 -15.75 -3.97 -10.77
CA VAL A 69 -16.77 -5.01 -10.96
C VAL A 69 -17.88 -4.83 -9.91
N ALA A 70 -19.14 -5.11 -10.28
CA ALA A 70 -20.33 -4.73 -9.49
C ALA A 70 -20.28 -5.12 -8.00
N GLU A 71 -19.87 -6.35 -7.69
CA GLU A 71 -19.83 -6.89 -6.33
C GLU A 71 -18.51 -6.60 -5.57
N VAL A 72 -17.52 -6.02 -6.25
CA VAL A 72 -16.20 -5.76 -5.69
C VAL A 72 -16.13 -4.35 -5.14
N LYS A 73 -15.62 -4.20 -3.92
CA LYS A 73 -15.37 -2.90 -3.28
C LYS A 73 -13.87 -2.62 -3.22
N PRO A 74 -13.42 -1.36 -3.32
CA PRO A 74 -12.05 -1.01 -3.03
C PRO A 74 -11.63 -1.46 -1.63
N SER A 75 -10.33 -1.59 -1.38
CA SER A 75 -9.79 -1.87 -0.04
C SER A 75 -10.44 -0.96 1.00
N SER A 76 -10.73 -1.51 2.18
CA SER A 76 -11.23 -0.73 3.33
C SER A 76 -10.27 0.39 3.77
N GLU A 77 -8.99 0.26 3.42
CA GLU A 77 -7.95 1.25 3.72
C GLU A 77 -7.62 2.17 2.53
N ALA A 78 -8.46 2.16 1.49
CA ALA A 78 -8.25 3.00 0.30
C ALA A 78 -8.08 4.48 0.65
N MET A 79 -8.85 4.99 1.61
CA MET A 79 -8.77 6.40 2.02
C MET A 79 -7.40 6.77 2.60
N MET A 80 -6.71 5.86 3.29
CA MET A 80 -5.33 6.06 3.75
C MET A 80 -4.39 6.26 2.56
N HIS A 81 -4.50 5.42 1.52
CA HIS A 81 -3.70 5.57 0.31
C HIS A 81 -3.96 6.90 -0.40
N LEU A 82 -5.24 7.27 -0.56
CA LEU A 82 -5.60 8.53 -1.21
C LEU A 82 -5.07 9.75 -0.44
N TYR A 83 -5.13 9.70 0.89
CA TYR A 83 -4.56 10.75 1.75
C TYR A 83 -3.05 10.89 1.53
N ILE A 84 -2.31 9.76 1.53
CA ILE A 84 -0.86 9.77 1.29
C ILE A 84 -0.53 10.38 -0.08
N TYR A 85 -1.25 10.02 -1.15
CA TYR A 85 -1.02 10.60 -2.48
C TYR A 85 -1.35 12.09 -2.56
N LYS A 86 -2.30 12.58 -1.74
CA LYS A 86 -2.59 14.01 -1.64
C LYS A 86 -1.44 14.78 -0.98
N GLU A 87 -0.86 14.23 0.08
CA GLU A 87 0.21 14.85 0.86
C GLU A 87 1.60 14.67 0.22
N ARG A 88 1.84 13.54 -0.42
CA ARG A 88 3.14 13.13 -0.94
C ARG A 88 3.13 13.05 -2.48
N LYS A 89 3.41 14.18 -3.12
CA LYS A 89 3.42 14.28 -4.58
C LYS A 89 4.59 13.54 -5.26
N ASP A 90 5.56 13.13 -4.49
CA ASP A 90 6.72 12.34 -4.94
C ASP A 90 6.47 10.82 -4.92
N ILE A 91 5.37 10.36 -4.32
CA ILE A 91 5.00 8.94 -4.23
C ILE A 91 4.05 8.56 -5.37
N ARG A 92 4.31 7.41 -6.00
CA ARG A 92 3.49 6.85 -7.09
C ARG A 92 2.90 5.48 -6.75
N ALA A 93 3.45 4.78 -5.76
CA ALA A 93 2.96 3.48 -5.34
C ALA A 93 2.99 3.34 -3.83
N ILE A 94 2.04 2.59 -3.28
CA ILE A 94 1.95 2.26 -1.86
C ILE A 94 1.81 0.74 -1.72
N VAL A 95 2.66 0.17 -0.89
CA VAL A 95 2.67 -1.23 -0.50
C VAL A 95 2.40 -1.29 1.00
N HIS A 96 1.17 -1.63 1.38
CA HIS A 96 0.80 -1.85 2.77
C HIS A 96 0.80 -3.34 3.07
N THR A 97 1.58 -3.76 4.04
CA THR A 97 1.73 -5.17 4.45
C THR A 97 1.55 -5.35 5.94
N HIS A 98 1.22 -6.59 6.33
CA HIS A 98 1.16 -7.04 7.72
C HIS A 98 2.30 -8.03 8.01
N ALA A 99 3.52 -7.65 7.63
CA ALA A 99 4.71 -8.47 7.82
C ALA A 99 4.91 -8.80 9.31
N ARG A 100 5.00 -10.10 9.64
CA ARG A 100 4.95 -10.64 11.01
C ARG A 100 5.89 -9.91 11.97
N TYR A 101 7.15 -9.76 11.60
CA TYR A 101 8.15 -9.16 12.47
C TYR A 101 7.96 -7.66 12.63
N SER A 102 7.64 -6.95 11.55
CA SER A 102 7.34 -5.51 11.63
C SER A 102 6.12 -5.24 12.50
N THR A 103 5.08 -6.07 12.38
CA THR A 103 3.88 -6.00 13.22
C THR A 103 4.22 -6.25 14.70
N ALA A 104 5.08 -7.24 15.00
CA ALA A 104 5.52 -7.51 16.36
C ALA A 104 6.26 -6.32 16.98
N PHE A 105 7.18 -5.68 16.25
CA PHE A 105 7.84 -4.46 16.70
C PHE A 105 6.86 -3.31 16.93
N SER A 106 5.86 -3.17 16.06
CA SER A 106 4.81 -2.16 16.20
C SER A 106 3.98 -2.37 17.48
N ILE A 107 3.56 -3.62 17.76
CA ILE A 107 2.79 -3.97 18.97
C ILE A 107 3.64 -3.70 20.24
N MET A 108 4.91 -4.06 20.23
CA MET A 108 5.83 -3.79 21.33
C MET A 108 6.19 -2.30 21.47
N ASN A 109 5.78 -1.48 20.52
CA ASN A 109 6.13 -0.06 20.42
C ASN A 109 7.66 0.18 20.44
N LYS A 110 8.39 -0.69 19.76
CA LYS A 110 9.85 -0.60 19.61
C LYS A 110 10.23 -0.20 18.19
N PRO A 111 11.24 0.68 18.03
CA PRO A 111 11.75 1.02 16.71
C PRO A 111 12.45 -0.20 16.07
N ILE A 112 12.34 -0.34 14.76
CA ILE A 112 13.16 -1.27 13.98
C ILE A 112 14.48 -0.56 13.71
N MET A 113 15.55 -1.02 14.37
CA MET A 113 16.89 -0.46 14.17
C MET A 113 17.48 -0.92 12.84
N PRO A 114 18.14 -0.03 12.08
CA PRO A 114 18.77 -0.39 10.82
C PRO A 114 20.12 -1.09 11.07
N ILE A 115 20.09 -2.30 11.63
CA ILE A 115 21.27 -3.06 12.07
C ILE A 115 21.95 -3.86 10.94
N VAL A 116 21.28 -4.01 9.80
CA VAL A 116 21.85 -4.64 8.61
C VAL A 116 22.13 -3.59 7.54
N TYR A 117 23.15 -3.84 6.72
CA TYR A 117 23.62 -2.87 5.71
C TYR A 117 22.49 -2.39 4.79
N GLU A 118 21.64 -3.30 4.33
CA GLU A 118 20.51 -2.98 3.44
C GLU A 118 19.53 -2.02 4.10
N CYS A 119 19.18 -2.25 5.37
CA CYS A 119 18.30 -1.36 6.12
C CYS A 119 18.97 0.02 6.35
N ALA A 120 20.27 0.05 6.67
CA ALA A 120 21.00 1.29 6.86
C ALA A 120 21.12 2.09 5.56
N TYR A 121 21.35 1.42 4.42
CA TYR A 121 21.43 2.04 3.11
C TYR A 121 20.07 2.63 2.67
N LEU A 122 19.01 1.87 2.83
CA LEU A 122 17.63 2.33 2.49
C LEU A 122 17.18 3.47 3.43
N ALA A 123 17.47 3.37 4.72
CA ALA A 123 17.16 4.42 5.69
C ALA A 123 17.90 5.73 5.37
N ARG A 124 19.18 5.66 4.97
CA ARG A 124 19.99 6.82 4.57
C ARG A 124 19.45 7.52 3.32
N ARG A 125 19.06 6.76 2.30
CA ARG A 125 18.43 7.33 1.08
C ARG A 125 17.09 8.03 1.37
N ASN A 126 16.39 7.60 2.40
CA ASN A 126 15.08 8.14 2.78
C ASN A 126 15.15 9.15 3.95
N SER A 127 16.30 9.31 4.61
CA SER A 127 16.44 10.21 5.76
C SER A 127 16.28 11.70 5.41
N SER A 128 16.46 12.07 4.14
CA SER A 128 16.12 13.41 3.64
C SER A 128 14.61 13.62 3.36
N ARG A 129 13.79 12.57 3.47
CA ARG A 129 12.38 12.57 3.05
C ARG A 129 11.38 12.00 4.07
N GLY A 130 11.76 11.85 5.32
CA GLY A 130 10.85 11.40 6.37
C GLY A 130 11.43 10.27 7.22
N ALA A 131 11.29 10.42 8.52
CA ALA A 131 11.66 9.41 9.50
C ALA A 131 10.94 8.08 9.22
N LEU A 132 11.62 6.95 9.48
CA LEU A 132 10.96 5.66 9.64
C LEU A 132 9.83 5.80 10.67
N TRP A 133 8.60 5.81 10.21
CA TRP A 133 7.43 6.03 11.04
C TRP A 133 7.19 4.81 11.92
N THR A 134 7.45 4.92 13.19
CA THR A 134 7.00 3.95 14.19
C THR A 134 5.71 4.49 14.80
N GLY A 135 4.60 4.04 14.28
CA GLY A 135 3.18 4.21 14.65
C GLY A 135 2.75 4.96 15.91
N ARG A 136 3.28 6.15 16.20
CA ARG A 136 2.75 7.00 17.24
C ARG A 136 2.63 8.45 16.76
N ASN A 137 1.45 8.84 16.31
CA ASN A 137 1.05 10.23 16.39
C ASN A 137 0.64 10.51 17.85
N ARG A 138 1.52 11.13 18.63
CA ARG A 138 1.05 11.95 19.73
C ARG A 138 0.72 13.29 19.09
N GLY A 139 -0.57 13.61 18.99
CA GLY A 139 -0.99 14.96 18.72
C GLY A 139 -0.35 15.92 19.73
N PRO A 140 -0.23 17.22 19.40
CA PRO A 140 0.25 18.20 20.34
C PRO A 140 -0.66 18.20 21.56
N GLY A 141 -0.06 18.08 22.76
CA GLY A 141 -0.73 18.34 24.03
C GLY A 141 -1.06 19.81 24.17
#